data_58dce97040fb10763ba0f98b98c44fc5
#
_entry.id   58dce97040fb10763ba0f98b98c44fc5
#
_cell.length_a   1.000
_cell.length_b   1.000
_cell.length_c   1.000
_cell.angle_alpha   90.00
_cell.angle_beta   90.00
_cell.angle_gamma   90.00
#
_symmetry.space_group_name_H-M   'P 1'
#
loop_
_entity.id
_entity.type
_entity.pdbx_description
1 polymer ?
#
loop_
_entity_poly.entity_id
_entity_poly.type
_entity_poly.pdbx_seq_one_letter_code
_entity_poly.pdbx_strand_id
1 'polypeptide(L)'
;EVGSKKRTKMILTPPKYPNSLRTIPLNKEAEFSLSCMMELYDKNRVFPDLILSTQNGVSPTIQNLANTLKKICKRAEIPEYNLHALRHTFATDLIRQTHNMGEIKEAAEIIGDNYEVIMRTYVHTDSERKVSLIDAMIA
;
A
#
# COMPACT_ATOMS: atom_id res chain seq x y z
N GLU A 1 9.98 40.30 18.08
CA GLU A 1 10.77 39.24 17.41
C GLU A 1 9.77 38.26 16.77
N VAL A 2 9.62 38.35 15.45
CA VAL A 2 8.76 37.45 14.69
C VAL A 2 9.53 36.15 14.45
N GLY A 3 9.14 35.08 15.14
CA GLY A 3 9.76 33.78 15.03
C GLY A 3 9.77 33.28 13.57
N SER A 4 10.94 33.16 12.99
CA SER A 4 11.19 32.59 11.68
C SER A 4 10.64 31.18 11.63
N LYS A 5 9.52 30.96 10.93
CA LYS A 5 9.03 29.60 10.61
C LYS A 5 10.09 28.87 9.80
N LYS A 6 10.76 27.90 10.39
CA LYS A 6 11.66 26.99 9.67
C LYS A 6 10.92 26.40 8.48
N ARG A 7 11.31 26.76 7.27
CA ARG A 7 10.76 26.14 6.04
C ARG A 7 11.28 24.71 5.95
N THR A 8 10.44 23.75 6.17
CA THR A 8 10.78 22.34 5.95
C THR A 8 10.91 22.10 4.45
N LYS A 9 12.10 21.67 4.01
CA LYS A 9 12.33 21.27 2.61
C LYS A 9 12.12 19.78 2.48
N MET A 10 11.27 19.37 1.53
CA MET A 10 11.12 17.96 1.20
C MET A 10 12.30 17.52 0.33
N ILE A 11 12.95 16.43 0.72
CA ILE A 11 14.09 15.85 0.01
C ILE A 11 13.73 14.40 -0.32
N LEU A 12 13.90 14.00 -1.57
CA LEU A 12 13.81 12.61 -1.97
C LEU A 12 15.08 11.88 -1.54
N THR A 13 14.90 10.84 -0.76
CA THR A 13 15.99 9.96 -0.32
C THR A 13 15.70 8.54 -0.79
N PRO A 14 16.73 7.71 -1.00
CA PRO A 14 16.53 6.29 -1.25
C PRO A 14 15.71 5.64 -0.12
N PRO A 15 14.96 4.58 -0.40
CA PRO A 15 14.26 3.82 0.62
C PRO A 15 15.21 3.33 1.71
N LYS A 16 14.74 3.30 2.95
CA LYS A 16 15.55 2.86 4.11
C LYS A 16 15.94 1.38 4.04
N TYR A 17 15.08 0.56 3.43
CA TYR A 17 15.28 -0.89 3.33
C TYR A 17 15.31 -1.32 1.86
N PRO A 18 16.22 -2.23 1.48
CA PRO A 18 16.34 -2.73 0.10
C PRO A 18 15.02 -3.29 -0.44
N ASN A 19 14.27 -4.03 0.35
CA ASN A 19 12.98 -4.63 -0.03
C ASN A 19 11.88 -3.59 -0.32
N SER A 20 12.12 -2.31 -0.01
CA SER A 20 11.21 -1.22 -0.39
C SER A 20 11.36 -0.82 -1.86
N LEU A 21 12.47 -1.21 -2.51
CA LEU A 21 12.68 -1.00 -3.95
C LEU A 21 12.21 -2.25 -4.69
N ARG A 22 11.01 -2.16 -5.27
CA ARG A 22 10.38 -3.28 -5.96
C ARG A 22 9.48 -2.82 -7.09
N THR A 23 9.24 -3.71 -8.04
CA THR A 23 8.23 -3.54 -9.08
C THR A 23 6.93 -4.23 -8.63
N ILE A 24 5.82 -3.50 -8.67
CA ILE A 24 4.51 -4.02 -8.33
C ILE A 24 3.72 -4.15 -9.63
N PRO A 25 3.22 -5.35 -10.00
CA PRO A 25 2.34 -5.51 -11.14
C PRO A 25 1.03 -4.77 -10.90
N LEU A 26 0.53 -4.09 -11.93
CA LEU A 26 -0.73 -3.37 -11.87
C LEU A 26 -1.85 -4.25 -12.42
N ASN A 27 -2.97 -4.29 -11.73
CA ASN A 27 -4.22 -4.78 -12.32
C ASN A 27 -4.85 -3.68 -13.19
N LYS A 28 -5.84 -4.03 -14.00
CA LYS A 28 -6.50 -3.11 -14.93
C LYS A 28 -7.11 -1.87 -14.25
N GLU A 29 -7.63 -2.04 -13.05
CA GLU A 29 -8.25 -0.94 -12.28
C GLU A 29 -7.20 0.05 -11.76
N ALA A 30 -6.07 -0.47 -11.28
CA ALA A 30 -4.94 0.35 -10.85
C ALA A 30 -4.31 1.10 -12.04
N GLU A 31 -4.12 0.41 -13.17
CA GLU A 31 -3.62 1.01 -14.41
C GLU A 31 -4.53 2.16 -14.88
N PHE A 32 -5.84 1.93 -14.94
CA PHE A 32 -6.82 2.95 -15.31
C PHE A 32 -6.78 4.15 -14.35
N SER A 33 -6.77 3.88 -13.03
CA SER A 33 -6.72 4.93 -12.01
C SER A 33 -5.45 5.78 -12.10
N LEU A 34 -4.31 5.14 -12.33
CA LEU A 34 -3.02 5.82 -12.51
C LEU A 34 -3.00 6.65 -13.79
N SER A 35 -3.54 6.15 -14.89
CA SER A 35 -3.66 6.88 -16.16
C SER A 35 -4.49 8.16 -15.98
N CYS A 36 -5.66 8.04 -15.34
CA CYS A 36 -6.48 9.22 -15.03
C CYS A 36 -5.74 10.24 -14.14
N MET A 37 -4.98 9.77 -13.16
CA MET A 37 -4.18 10.67 -12.31
C MET A 37 -3.06 11.34 -13.09
N MET A 38 -2.41 10.63 -14.00
CA MET A 38 -1.37 11.20 -14.85
C MET A 38 -1.91 12.29 -15.76
N GLU A 39 -3.05 12.08 -16.39
CA GLU A 39 -3.71 13.10 -17.24
C GLU A 39 -4.08 14.36 -16.47
N LEU A 40 -4.59 14.21 -15.23
CA LEU A 40 -4.99 15.34 -14.39
C LEU A 40 -3.83 16.22 -13.94
N TYR A 41 -2.65 15.64 -13.72
CA TYR A 41 -1.51 16.31 -13.07
C TYR A 41 -0.29 16.52 -13.96
N ASP A 42 -0.36 16.16 -15.23
CA ASP A 42 0.81 16.14 -16.14
C ASP A 42 1.40 17.55 -16.40
N LYS A 43 0.57 18.58 -16.40
CA LYS A 43 0.98 19.93 -16.83
C LYS A 43 1.88 20.70 -15.84
N ASN A 44 1.96 20.31 -14.58
CA ASN A 44 2.63 21.10 -13.53
C ASN A 44 3.54 20.26 -12.61
N ARG A 45 4.03 19.11 -13.05
CA ARG A 45 4.88 18.25 -12.20
C ARG A 45 6.29 18.84 -12.05
N VAL A 46 6.68 19.09 -10.81
CA VAL A 46 8.08 19.45 -10.48
C VAL A 46 8.98 18.20 -10.51
N PHE A 47 8.42 17.04 -10.20
CA PHE A 47 9.10 15.74 -10.23
C PHE A 47 8.33 14.80 -11.18
N PRO A 48 8.74 14.69 -12.46
CA PRO A 48 8.00 13.90 -13.46
C PRO A 48 7.94 12.40 -13.12
N ASP A 49 8.89 11.88 -12.36
CA ASP A 49 8.97 10.47 -11.97
C ASP A 49 8.04 10.11 -10.78
N LEU A 50 7.37 11.10 -10.18
CA LEU A 50 6.42 10.87 -9.09
C LEU A 50 5.00 10.74 -9.62
N ILE A 51 4.34 9.62 -9.30
CA ILE A 51 2.94 9.37 -9.66
C ILE A 51 2.02 10.35 -8.94
N LEU A 52 2.26 10.56 -7.63
CA LEU A 52 1.44 11.45 -6.80
C LEU A 52 2.07 12.83 -6.72
N SER A 53 1.32 13.84 -7.15
CA SER A 53 1.70 15.24 -6.98
C SER A 53 0.54 16.08 -6.46
N THR A 54 0.85 17.16 -5.77
CA THR A 54 -0.11 18.19 -5.39
C THR A 54 -0.40 19.10 -6.59
N GLN A 55 -1.39 19.99 -6.48
CA GLN A 55 -1.68 21.02 -7.49
C GLN A 55 -0.46 21.90 -7.83
N ASN A 56 0.49 22.02 -6.90
CA ASN A 56 1.74 22.76 -7.08
C ASN A 56 2.89 21.90 -7.64
N GLY A 57 2.60 20.69 -8.10
CA GLY A 57 3.57 19.79 -8.71
C GLY A 57 4.57 19.14 -7.75
N VAL A 58 4.39 19.29 -6.44
CA VAL A 58 5.27 18.67 -5.43
C VAL A 58 4.65 17.41 -4.85
N SER A 59 5.48 16.50 -4.30
CA SER A 59 4.98 15.29 -3.64
C SER A 59 4.07 15.64 -2.46
N PRO A 60 2.90 14.99 -2.31
CA PRO A 60 2.07 15.15 -1.13
C PRO A 60 2.79 14.60 0.11
N THR A 61 2.55 15.23 1.25
CA THR A 61 2.99 14.69 2.54
C THR A 61 2.08 13.51 2.95
N ILE A 62 2.60 12.64 3.82
CA ILE A 62 1.79 11.56 4.43
C ILE A 62 0.54 12.13 5.10
N GLN A 63 0.66 13.30 5.75
CA GLN A 63 -0.47 13.97 6.38
C GLN A 63 -1.54 14.42 5.36
N ASN A 64 -1.12 14.90 4.18
CA ASN A 64 -2.05 15.28 3.12
C ASN A 64 -2.83 14.06 2.62
N LEU A 65 -2.15 12.93 2.42
CA LEU A 65 -2.79 11.68 2.02
C LEU A 65 -3.76 11.17 3.09
N ALA A 66 -3.35 11.18 4.36
CA ALA A 66 -4.21 10.78 5.47
C ALA A 66 -5.46 11.65 5.57
N ASN A 67 -5.32 12.99 5.44
CA ASN A 67 -6.44 13.91 5.46
C ASN A 67 -7.39 13.70 4.25
N THR A 68 -6.85 13.35 3.10
CA THR A 68 -7.64 13.02 1.90
C THR A 68 -8.44 11.74 2.14
N LEU A 69 -7.81 10.69 2.67
CA LEU A 69 -8.49 9.44 3.02
C LEU A 69 -9.64 9.68 4.01
N LYS A 70 -9.40 10.46 5.07
CA LYS A 70 -10.46 10.86 6.00
C LYS A 70 -11.67 11.51 5.31
N LYS A 71 -11.42 12.44 4.39
CA LYS A 71 -12.49 13.08 3.61
C LYS A 71 -13.25 12.07 2.75
N ILE A 72 -12.57 11.12 2.16
CA ILE A 72 -13.17 10.04 1.37
C ILE A 72 -14.06 9.17 2.25
N CYS A 73 -13.55 8.68 3.39
CA CYS A 73 -14.33 7.89 4.33
C CYS A 73 -15.60 8.61 4.79
N LYS A 74 -15.47 9.90 5.15
CA LYS A 74 -16.62 10.73 5.54
C LYS A 74 -17.67 10.87 4.44
N ARG A 75 -17.23 11.07 3.19
CA ARG A 75 -18.17 11.19 2.04
C ARG A 75 -18.84 9.87 1.69
N ALA A 76 -18.16 8.76 1.92
CA ALA A 76 -18.68 7.42 1.70
C ALA A 76 -19.50 6.88 2.89
N GLU A 77 -19.61 7.67 3.97
CA GLU A 77 -20.32 7.28 5.21
C GLU A 77 -19.81 5.97 5.83
N ILE A 78 -18.49 5.74 5.70
CA ILE A 78 -17.81 4.59 6.29
C ILE A 78 -16.89 5.02 7.45
N PRO A 79 -16.51 4.11 8.37
CA PRO A 79 -15.56 4.40 9.43
C PRO A 79 -14.25 4.99 8.90
N GLU A 80 -13.62 5.86 9.68
CA GLU A 80 -12.31 6.42 9.32
C GLU A 80 -11.23 5.34 9.35
N TYR A 81 -10.56 5.15 8.22
CA TYR A 81 -9.38 4.31 8.09
C TYR A 81 -8.11 5.15 7.97
N ASN A 82 -6.99 4.61 8.43
CA ASN A 82 -5.68 5.17 8.17
C ASN A 82 -5.00 4.47 6.97
N LEU A 83 -3.94 5.08 6.43
CA LEU A 83 -3.22 4.51 5.28
C LEU A 83 -2.63 3.11 5.57
N HIS A 84 -2.25 2.87 6.82
CA HIS A 84 -1.71 1.58 7.22
C HIS A 84 -2.78 0.49 7.26
N ALA A 85 -4.01 0.84 7.63
CA ALA A 85 -5.15 -0.08 7.58
C ALA A 85 -5.46 -0.53 6.15
N LEU A 86 -5.35 0.37 5.15
CA LEU A 86 -5.51 -0.02 3.74
C LEU A 86 -4.47 -1.05 3.32
N ARG A 87 -3.20 -0.84 3.71
CA ARG A 87 -2.13 -1.81 3.44
C ARG A 87 -2.41 -3.15 4.13
N HIS A 88 -2.87 -3.12 5.37
CA HIS A 88 -3.23 -4.34 6.11
C HIS A 88 -4.36 -5.12 5.45
N THR A 89 -5.42 -4.44 5.04
CA THR A 89 -6.55 -5.06 4.33
C THR A 89 -6.07 -5.72 3.04
N PHE A 90 -5.34 -4.97 2.20
CA PHE A 90 -4.78 -5.50 0.96
C PHE A 90 -3.89 -6.74 1.20
N ALA A 91 -2.97 -6.66 2.17
CA ALA A 91 -2.08 -7.77 2.50
C ALA A 91 -2.84 -9.00 3.00
N THR A 92 -3.84 -8.79 3.87
CA THR A 92 -4.68 -9.88 4.38
C THR A 92 -5.47 -10.56 3.26
N ASP A 93 -6.08 -9.78 2.38
CA ASP A 93 -6.89 -10.33 1.28
C ASP A 93 -6.01 -11.04 0.24
N LEU A 94 -4.82 -10.50 -0.05
CA LEU A 94 -3.87 -11.14 -0.93
C LEU A 94 -3.40 -12.49 -0.37
N ILE A 95 -3.03 -12.55 0.91
CA ILE A 95 -2.59 -13.79 1.56
C ILE A 95 -3.72 -14.81 1.67
N ARG A 96 -4.94 -14.39 1.90
CA ARG A 96 -6.11 -15.31 1.92
C ARG A 96 -6.34 -16.02 0.59
N GLN A 97 -5.94 -15.41 -0.52
CA GLN A 97 -6.06 -15.99 -1.85
C GLN A 97 -4.91 -16.93 -2.21
N THR A 98 -3.87 -17.03 -1.39
CA THR A 98 -2.74 -17.92 -1.63
C THR A 98 -3.06 -19.36 -1.18
N HIS A 99 -2.63 -20.34 -1.97
CA HIS A 99 -2.89 -21.76 -1.74
C HIS A 99 -1.62 -22.56 -1.40
N ASN A 100 -0.45 -22.01 -1.66
CA ASN A 100 0.83 -22.68 -1.42
C ASN A 100 1.93 -21.69 -0.98
N MET A 101 3.06 -22.25 -0.54
CA MET A 101 4.20 -21.47 -0.04
C MET A 101 4.85 -20.57 -1.11
N GLY A 102 4.79 -20.98 -2.38
CA GLY A 102 5.31 -20.17 -3.50
C GLY A 102 4.51 -18.88 -3.65
N GLU A 103 3.19 -18.99 -3.69
CA GLU A 103 2.27 -17.84 -3.78
C GLU A 103 2.40 -16.90 -2.57
N ILE A 104 2.63 -17.45 -1.36
CA ILE A 104 2.87 -16.61 -0.18
C ILE A 104 4.17 -15.81 -0.32
N LYS A 105 5.22 -16.37 -0.93
CA LYS A 105 6.47 -15.65 -1.21
C LYS A 105 6.26 -14.53 -2.22
N GLU A 106 5.54 -14.80 -3.31
CA GLU A 106 5.18 -13.79 -4.32
C GLU A 106 4.35 -12.67 -3.69
N ALA A 107 3.37 -13.00 -2.85
CA ALA A 107 2.59 -12.03 -2.11
C ALA A 107 3.47 -11.17 -1.17
N ALA A 108 4.44 -11.78 -0.50
CA ALA A 108 5.40 -11.07 0.36
C ALA A 108 6.24 -10.05 -0.46
N GLU A 109 6.68 -10.42 -1.65
CA GLU A 109 7.40 -9.53 -2.59
C GLU A 109 6.53 -8.36 -3.03
N ILE A 110 5.26 -8.61 -3.39
CA ILE A 110 4.28 -7.57 -3.76
C ILE A 110 4.05 -6.61 -2.59
N ILE A 111 3.84 -7.14 -1.38
CA ILE A 111 3.63 -6.34 -0.17
C ILE A 111 4.90 -5.60 0.22
N GLY A 112 6.08 -6.17 -0.06
CA GLY A 112 7.39 -5.63 0.31
C GLY A 112 7.71 -5.82 1.79
N ASP A 113 7.23 -6.91 2.36
CA ASP A 113 7.56 -7.35 3.71
C ASP A 113 8.38 -8.65 3.66
N ASN A 114 9.09 -8.95 4.74
CA ASN A 114 9.78 -10.22 4.86
C ASN A 114 8.74 -11.36 4.98
N TYR A 115 9.00 -12.48 4.30
CA TYR A 115 8.19 -13.68 4.37
C TYR A 115 7.86 -14.12 5.81
N GLU A 116 8.82 -14.06 6.73
CA GLU A 116 8.60 -14.40 8.14
C GLU A 116 7.59 -13.48 8.83
N VAL A 117 7.60 -12.19 8.48
CA VAL A 117 6.63 -11.20 8.97
C VAL A 117 5.24 -11.52 8.45
N ILE A 118 5.14 -11.86 7.15
CA ILE A 118 3.88 -12.27 6.52
C ILE A 118 3.32 -13.50 7.22
N MET A 119 4.12 -14.54 7.39
CA MET A 119 3.71 -15.79 8.06
C MET A 119 3.19 -15.54 9.47
N ARG A 120 3.87 -14.70 10.24
CA ARG A 120 3.48 -14.39 11.62
C ARG A 120 2.25 -13.49 11.72
N THR A 121 2.09 -12.55 10.79
CA THR A 121 1.09 -11.48 10.91
C THR A 121 -0.22 -11.82 10.21
N TYR A 122 -0.15 -12.50 9.07
CA TYR A 122 -1.29 -12.69 8.19
C TYR A 122 -1.71 -14.15 8.05
N VAL A 123 -0.79 -15.10 8.20
CA VAL A 123 -1.14 -16.52 8.17
C VAL A 123 -1.64 -16.96 9.54
N HIS A 124 -2.85 -16.58 9.87
CA HIS A 124 -3.54 -17.18 11.00
C HIS A 124 -3.93 -18.59 10.61
N THR A 125 -3.44 -19.56 11.37
CA THR A 125 -3.85 -20.96 11.21
C THR A 125 -5.31 -21.09 11.62
N ASP A 126 -6.18 -21.03 10.63
CA ASP A 126 -7.61 -21.28 10.81
C ASP A 126 -7.80 -22.74 11.24
N SER A 127 -8.57 -22.95 12.30
CA SER A 127 -8.87 -24.28 12.83
C SER A 127 -9.58 -25.16 11.79
N GLU A 128 -10.46 -24.57 10.96
CA GLU A 128 -11.16 -25.27 9.90
C GLU A 128 -10.20 -25.74 8.80
N ARG A 129 -9.18 -24.94 8.46
CA ARG A 129 -8.15 -25.32 7.51
C ARG A 129 -7.27 -26.48 8.03
N LYS A 130 -7.01 -26.55 9.34
CA LYS A 130 -6.28 -27.68 9.95
C LYS A 130 -7.08 -28.97 9.86
N VAL A 131 -8.38 -28.92 10.12
CA VAL A 131 -9.26 -30.08 9.99
C VAL A 131 -9.31 -30.56 8.55
N SER A 132 -9.52 -29.66 7.57
CA SER A 132 -9.56 -30.04 6.16
C SER A 132 -8.25 -30.63 5.65
N LEU A 133 -7.08 -30.20 6.16
CA LEU A 133 -5.79 -30.79 5.84
C LEU A 133 -5.65 -32.20 6.40
N ILE A 134 -6.16 -32.44 7.60
CA ILE A 134 -6.15 -33.80 8.21
C ILE A 134 -7.08 -34.73 7.42
N ASP A 135 -8.26 -34.25 7.09
CA ASP A 135 -9.25 -35.03 6.30
C ASP A 135 -8.71 -35.41 4.93
N ALA A 136 -8.00 -34.49 4.26
CA ALA A 136 -7.35 -34.74 2.97
C ALA A 136 -6.19 -35.75 3.03
N MET A 137 -5.59 -35.95 4.19
CA MET A 137 -4.53 -36.99 4.38
C MET A 137 -5.09 -38.39 4.61
N ILE A 138 -6.36 -38.49 5.00
CA ILE A 138 -7.01 -39.75 5.37
C ILE A 138 -7.87 -40.31 4.19
N ALA A 139 -8.13 -39.44 3.20
CA ALA A 139 -8.88 -39.79 1.98
C ALA A 139 -7.99 -40.43 0.91
#